data_815a2dd5c89294a8848c2a2da2ec8db9
#
_entry.id   815a2dd5c89294a8848c2a2da2ec8db9
#
_cell.length_a   1.000
_cell.length_b   1.000
_cell.length_c   1.000
_cell.angle_alpha   90.00
_cell.angle_beta   90.00
_cell.angle_gamma   90.00
#
_symmetry.space_group_name_H-M   'P 1'
#
loop_
_entity.id
_entity.type
_entity.pdbx_description
1 polymer ?
#
loop_
_entity_poly.entity_id
_entity_poly.type
_entity_poly.pdbx_seq_one_letter_code
_entity_poly.pdbx_strand_id
1 'polypeptide(L)'
;MSNQVKKYEPEFYKKRKTYTRTYKGDANDSSVQAVVQGHVSKCPDLVTNDTAVQGYIINLLKECIDCGVDGFRFDAAKHIETEDDGEYASDYWKNITTSASSYYTQKTGDDLYIYGEILNNCGADRSYSSYTKYINVTDNRTGDAVLYNVTRGKASTATNAKYKSGVAASNAVLWAESHDTYEGSSGSSGFSNTADV
;
A
#
# COMPACT_ATOMS: atom_id res chain seq x y z
N MET A 1 -8.26 1.05 -25.80
CA MET A 1 -8.45 1.99 -24.68
C MET A 1 -9.81 2.62 -24.82
N SER A 2 -10.62 2.53 -23.78
CA SER A 2 -11.99 3.06 -23.81
C SER A 2 -11.98 4.60 -23.91
N ASN A 3 -13.05 5.18 -24.47
CA ASN A 3 -13.20 6.63 -24.57
C ASN A 3 -13.22 7.35 -23.21
N GLN A 4 -13.42 6.64 -22.12
CA GLN A 4 -13.38 7.13 -20.74
C GLN A 4 -11.95 7.46 -20.31
N VAL A 5 -10.97 6.59 -20.57
CA VAL A 5 -9.55 6.82 -20.21
C VAL A 5 -9.05 8.11 -20.85
N LYS A 6 -9.45 8.41 -22.10
CA LYS A 6 -9.08 9.63 -22.81
C LYS A 6 -9.63 10.93 -22.19
N LYS A 7 -10.65 10.86 -21.32
CA LYS A 7 -11.28 12.04 -20.72
C LYS A 7 -10.46 12.60 -19.55
N TYR A 8 -9.75 11.76 -18.81
CA TYR A 8 -8.99 12.13 -17.61
C TYR A 8 -7.50 12.38 -17.86
N GLU A 9 -6.92 11.68 -18.84
CA GLU A 9 -5.50 11.83 -19.19
C GLU A 9 -5.03 13.26 -19.53
N PRO A 10 -5.77 14.07 -20.29
CA PRO A 10 -5.19 15.32 -20.78
C PRO A 10 -4.95 16.37 -19.70
N GLU A 11 -5.80 16.45 -18.67
CA GLU A 11 -5.65 17.48 -17.62
C GLU A 11 -4.58 17.09 -16.60
N PHE A 12 -4.54 15.84 -16.16
CA PHE A 12 -3.52 15.36 -15.27
C PHE A 12 -2.12 15.44 -15.91
N TYR A 13 -1.99 14.98 -17.15
CA TYR A 13 -0.72 15.08 -17.89
C TYR A 13 -0.26 16.51 -18.14
N LYS A 14 -1.16 17.43 -18.42
CA LYS A 14 -0.82 18.86 -18.56
C LYS A 14 -0.32 19.48 -17.27
N LYS A 15 -0.87 19.04 -16.13
CA LYS A 15 -0.54 19.55 -14.80
C LYS A 15 0.46 18.68 -14.02
N ARG A 16 0.94 17.57 -14.59
CA ARG A 16 1.82 16.61 -13.90
C ARG A 16 3.01 17.25 -13.18
N LYS A 17 3.64 18.27 -13.78
CA LYS A 17 4.76 18.98 -13.16
C LYS A 17 4.35 19.74 -11.90
N THR A 18 3.12 20.20 -11.82
CA THR A 18 2.56 20.88 -10.64
C THR A 18 2.29 19.90 -9.50
N TYR A 19 1.92 18.66 -9.86
CA TYR A 19 1.55 17.61 -8.89
C TYR A 19 2.69 16.66 -8.57
N THR A 20 3.89 16.88 -9.07
CA THR A 20 5.07 16.09 -8.80
C THR A 20 5.99 16.83 -7.84
N ARG A 21 6.47 16.14 -6.81
CA ARG A 21 7.42 16.73 -5.85
C ARG A 21 8.73 17.10 -6.51
N THR A 22 9.33 18.15 -6.01
CA THR A 22 10.65 18.62 -6.46
C THR A 22 11.80 17.92 -5.73
N TYR A 23 11.52 17.27 -4.61
CA TYR A 23 12.48 16.48 -3.87
C TYR A 23 12.92 15.28 -4.73
N LYS A 24 14.23 15.03 -4.79
CA LYS A 24 14.83 13.99 -5.65
C LYS A 24 15.60 12.92 -4.86
N GLY A 25 15.39 12.85 -3.55
CA GLY A 25 15.97 11.79 -2.72
C GLY A 25 15.40 10.42 -3.08
N ASP A 26 16.14 9.37 -2.73
CA ASP A 26 15.69 8.00 -2.91
C ASP A 26 14.76 7.62 -1.75
N ALA A 27 13.63 7.01 -2.04
CA ALA A 27 12.65 6.55 -1.04
C ALA A 27 13.21 5.46 -0.10
N ASN A 28 14.36 4.87 -0.43
CA ASN A 28 15.06 3.91 0.42
C ASN A 28 16.02 4.55 1.43
N ASP A 29 16.21 5.87 1.38
CA ASP A 29 17.00 6.57 2.39
C ASP A 29 16.32 6.52 3.76
N SER A 30 17.09 6.78 4.82
CA SER A 30 16.67 6.56 6.21
C SER A 30 15.86 7.72 6.82
N SER A 31 15.67 8.83 6.12
CA SER A 31 14.91 9.97 6.63
C SER A 31 13.40 9.84 6.35
N VAL A 32 12.57 10.42 7.20
CA VAL A 32 11.12 10.48 6.98
C VAL A 32 10.82 11.13 5.63
N GLN A 33 11.47 12.26 5.33
CA GLN A 33 11.29 12.94 4.03
C GLN A 33 11.57 12.01 2.85
N ALA A 34 12.68 11.28 2.89
CA ALA A 34 13.03 10.37 1.81
C ALA A 34 11.98 9.27 1.64
N VAL A 35 11.56 8.64 2.73
CA VAL A 35 10.56 7.57 2.66
C VAL A 35 9.24 8.04 2.08
N VAL A 36 8.76 9.24 2.46
CA VAL A 36 7.40 9.71 2.07
C VAL A 36 7.35 10.68 0.90
N GLN A 37 8.49 11.17 0.43
CA GLN A 37 8.57 12.13 -0.68
C GLN A 37 9.64 11.77 -1.72
N GLY A 38 10.38 10.69 -1.47
CA GLY A 38 11.46 10.27 -2.36
C GLY A 38 10.97 9.50 -3.58
N HIS A 39 11.83 9.43 -4.57
CA HIS A 39 11.57 8.66 -5.77
C HIS A 39 11.62 7.15 -5.48
N VAL A 40 10.57 6.42 -5.79
CA VAL A 40 10.60 4.97 -5.85
C VAL A 40 11.17 4.57 -7.22
N SER A 41 12.40 4.08 -7.22
CA SER A 41 13.17 3.82 -8.45
C SER A 41 13.31 5.10 -9.30
N LYS A 42 12.75 5.12 -10.50
CA LYS A 42 12.77 6.26 -11.42
C LYS A 42 11.46 7.04 -11.43
N CYS A 43 10.50 6.68 -10.59
CA CYS A 43 9.19 7.31 -10.54
C CYS A 43 9.22 8.49 -9.56
N PRO A 44 9.00 9.71 -10.05
CA PRO A 44 8.83 10.88 -9.18
C PRO A 44 7.61 10.72 -8.30
N ASP A 45 7.71 11.16 -7.06
CA ASP A 45 6.61 11.15 -6.12
C ASP A 45 5.56 12.22 -6.43
N LEU A 46 4.30 11.93 -6.11
CA LEU A 46 3.20 12.88 -6.23
C LEU A 46 3.07 13.74 -4.96
N VAL A 47 2.55 14.93 -5.10
CA VAL A 47 2.23 15.83 -3.97
C VAL A 47 0.94 15.34 -3.32
N THR A 48 1.00 14.24 -2.57
CA THR A 48 -0.14 13.53 -1.99
C THR A 48 -0.89 14.34 -0.91
N ASN A 49 -0.24 15.34 -0.31
CA ASN A 49 -0.89 16.30 0.57
C ASN A 49 -1.65 17.43 -0.19
N ASP A 50 -1.56 17.49 -1.52
CA ASP A 50 -2.34 18.43 -2.32
C ASP A 50 -3.79 17.94 -2.49
N THR A 51 -4.75 18.80 -2.18
CA THR A 51 -6.18 18.46 -2.23
C THR A 51 -6.67 18.13 -3.63
N ALA A 52 -6.07 18.69 -4.68
CA ALA A 52 -6.41 18.36 -6.06
C ALA A 52 -5.93 16.94 -6.41
N VAL A 53 -4.71 16.57 -5.97
CA VAL A 53 -4.20 15.20 -6.14
C VAL A 53 -5.11 14.21 -5.41
N GLN A 54 -5.47 14.48 -4.16
CA GLN A 54 -6.41 13.66 -3.41
C GLN A 54 -7.77 13.56 -4.11
N GLY A 55 -8.28 14.67 -4.66
CA GLY A 55 -9.52 14.69 -5.42
C GLY A 55 -9.49 13.78 -6.66
N TYR A 56 -8.38 13.74 -7.39
CA TYR A 56 -8.23 12.81 -8.53
C TYR A 56 -8.25 11.35 -8.07
N ILE A 57 -7.57 11.04 -6.98
CA ILE A 57 -7.53 9.67 -6.45
C ILE A 57 -8.91 9.25 -5.94
N ILE A 58 -9.59 10.11 -5.18
CA ILE A 58 -10.97 9.84 -4.70
C ILE A 58 -11.91 9.58 -5.87
N ASN A 59 -11.83 10.36 -6.93
CA ASN A 59 -12.67 10.16 -8.11
C ASN A 59 -12.37 8.85 -8.82
N LEU A 60 -11.08 8.47 -8.93
CA LEU A 60 -10.67 7.17 -9.48
C LEU A 60 -11.26 6.02 -8.66
N LEU A 61 -11.15 6.07 -7.33
CA LEU A 61 -11.70 5.02 -6.47
C LEU A 61 -13.21 4.91 -6.62
N LYS A 62 -13.94 6.04 -6.69
CA LYS A 62 -15.40 6.05 -6.91
C LYS A 62 -15.77 5.44 -8.25
N GLU A 63 -15.02 5.74 -9.32
CA GLU A 63 -15.26 5.13 -10.63
C GLU A 63 -15.03 3.61 -10.62
N CYS A 64 -13.99 3.16 -9.90
CA CYS A 64 -13.76 1.73 -9.71
C CYS A 64 -14.93 1.07 -8.96
N ILE A 65 -15.44 1.70 -7.89
CA ILE A 65 -16.61 1.23 -7.15
C ILE A 65 -17.84 1.19 -8.06
N ASP A 66 -18.01 2.17 -8.94
CA ASP A 66 -19.09 2.19 -9.93
C ASP A 66 -19.00 1.04 -10.93
N CYS A 67 -17.79 0.54 -11.16
CA CYS A 67 -17.54 -0.65 -11.98
C CYS A 67 -17.65 -1.98 -11.20
N GLY A 68 -18.01 -1.96 -9.92
CA GLY A 68 -18.23 -3.14 -9.09
C GLY A 68 -16.99 -3.61 -8.32
N VAL A 69 -16.05 -2.73 -8.04
CA VAL A 69 -14.89 -3.05 -7.17
C VAL A 69 -15.32 -2.97 -5.71
N ASP A 70 -15.01 -4.03 -4.94
CA ASP A 70 -15.40 -4.20 -3.52
C ASP A 70 -14.25 -3.92 -2.54
N GLY A 71 -13.06 -3.61 -3.02
CA GLY A 71 -11.92 -3.29 -2.18
C GLY A 71 -10.71 -2.82 -2.96
N PHE A 72 -9.74 -2.27 -2.22
CA PHE A 72 -8.52 -1.71 -2.83
C PHE A 72 -7.26 -2.16 -2.10
N ARG A 73 -6.23 -2.48 -2.89
CA ARG A 73 -4.86 -2.60 -2.44
C ARG A 73 -4.10 -1.34 -2.83
N PHE A 74 -3.50 -0.68 -1.87
CA PHE A 74 -2.56 0.40 -2.13
C PHE A 74 -1.14 -0.17 -2.15
N ASP A 75 -0.53 -0.10 -3.31
CA ASP A 75 0.85 -0.49 -3.52
C ASP A 75 1.80 0.44 -2.78
N ALA A 76 2.91 -0.11 -2.23
CA ALA A 76 3.97 0.65 -1.59
C ALA A 76 3.48 1.72 -0.59
N ALA A 77 2.44 1.41 0.19
CA ALA A 77 1.73 2.36 1.05
C ALA A 77 2.62 3.13 2.04
N LYS A 78 3.76 2.54 2.44
CA LYS A 78 4.72 3.21 3.32
C LYS A 78 5.32 4.50 2.74
N HIS A 79 5.28 4.65 1.42
CA HIS A 79 5.82 5.82 0.73
C HIS A 79 4.83 6.99 0.64
N ILE A 80 3.68 6.87 1.27
CA ILE A 80 2.72 7.96 1.43
C ILE A 80 2.75 8.42 2.89
N GLU A 81 2.79 9.72 3.09
CA GLU A 81 2.81 10.34 4.41
C GLU A 81 1.52 10.07 5.19
N THR A 82 1.68 10.05 6.51
CA THR A 82 0.59 9.96 7.49
C THR A 82 0.46 11.24 8.29
N GLU A 83 -0.55 11.36 9.12
CA GLU A 83 -0.73 12.50 10.03
C GLU A 83 0.36 12.57 11.13
N ASP A 84 1.10 11.49 11.35
CA ASP A 84 2.13 11.38 12.39
C ASP A 84 3.55 11.71 11.87
N ASP A 85 3.72 12.10 10.61
CA ASP A 85 5.02 12.32 9.96
C ASP A 85 5.60 13.74 10.17
N GLY A 86 5.20 14.42 11.25
CA GLY A 86 5.76 15.71 11.65
C GLY A 86 5.56 16.79 10.59
N GLU A 87 6.64 17.41 10.13
CA GLU A 87 6.58 18.48 9.11
C GLU A 87 6.11 17.99 7.73
N TYR A 88 6.15 16.67 7.48
CA TYR A 88 5.67 16.04 6.24
C TYR A 88 4.25 15.49 6.36
N ALA A 89 3.61 15.66 7.52
CA ALA A 89 2.30 15.11 7.81
C ALA A 89 1.22 15.52 6.80
N SER A 90 0.31 14.60 6.53
CA SER A 90 -0.85 14.87 5.69
C SER A 90 -2.07 14.06 6.10
N ASP A 91 -3.24 14.60 5.77
CA ASP A 91 -4.53 13.91 5.95
C ASP A 91 -4.88 12.96 4.79
N TYR A 92 -3.90 12.59 3.95
CA TYR A 92 -4.14 11.78 2.75
C TYR A 92 -4.97 10.52 3.07
N TRP A 93 -4.47 9.66 3.96
CA TRP A 93 -5.13 8.40 4.28
C TRP A 93 -6.54 8.61 4.79
N LYS A 94 -6.73 9.53 5.72
CA LYS A 94 -8.04 9.89 6.26
C LYS A 94 -9.01 10.32 5.17
N ASN A 95 -8.60 11.25 4.31
CA ASN A 95 -9.46 11.80 3.28
C ASN A 95 -9.82 10.77 2.21
N ILE A 96 -8.83 10.00 1.72
CA ILE A 96 -9.04 8.99 0.69
C ILE A 96 -9.95 7.87 1.19
N THR A 97 -9.62 7.29 2.35
CA THR A 97 -10.36 6.14 2.86
C THR A 97 -11.77 6.51 3.30
N THR A 98 -11.95 7.64 4.00
CA THR A 98 -13.28 8.10 4.43
C THR A 98 -14.18 8.38 3.22
N SER A 99 -13.65 9.04 2.19
CA SER A 99 -14.43 9.38 1.00
C SER A 99 -14.82 8.13 0.20
N ALA A 100 -13.90 7.19 0.02
CA ALA A 100 -14.15 5.95 -0.71
C ALA A 100 -15.13 5.05 0.06
N SER A 101 -14.90 4.84 1.37
CA SER A 101 -15.76 3.99 2.20
C SER A 101 -17.18 4.55 2.31
N SER A 102 -17.31 5.86 2.57
CA SER A 102 -18.65 6.48 2.62
C SER A 102 -19.41 6.33 1.30
N TYR A 103 -18.72 6.49 0.17
CA TYR A 103 -19.33 6.31 -1.16
C TYR A 103 -19.77 4.85 -1.39
N TYR A 104 -18.91 3.90 -1.02
CA TYR A 104 -19.19 2.47 -1.16
C TYR A 104 -20.38 2.04 -0.29
N THR A 105 -20.34 2.39 1.02
CA THR A 105 -21.43 2.05 1.94
C THR A 105 -22.76 2.67 1.52
N GLN A 106 -22.75 3.92 1.02
CA GLN A 106 -23.98 4.54 0.49
C GLN A 106 -24.56 3.77 -0.70
N LYS A 107 -23.70 3.16 -1.50
CA LYS A 107 -24.09 2.48 -2.74
C LYS A 107 -24.50 1.02 -2.53
N THR A 108 -23.84 0.32 -1.62
CA THR A 108 -23.99 -1.14 -1.44
C THR A 108 -24.65 -1.52 -0.11
N GLY A 109 -24.52 -0.68 0.91
CA GLY A 109 -24.89 -1.01 2.29
C GLY A 109 -23.78 -1.74 3.07
N ASP A 110 -22.66 -2.08 2.43
CA ASP A 110 -21.57 -2.86 2.98
C ASP A 110 -20.34 -1.99 3.28
N ASP A 111 -19.35 -2.57 3.95
CA ASP A 111 -18.07 -1.94 4.25
C ASP A 111 -17.05 -2.19 3.12
N LEU A 112 -16.36 -1.12 2.71
CA LEU A 112 -15.28 -1.22 1.72
C LEU A 112 -14.01 -1.79 2.35
N TYR A 113 -13.43 -2.84 1.76
CA TYR A 113 -12.18 -3.40 2.23
C TYR A 113 -10.98 -2.68 1.64
N ILE A 114 -10.12 -2.14 2.51
CA ILE A 114 -8.90 -1.42 2.06
C ILE A 114 -7.69 -1.96 2.81
N TYR A 115 -6.61 -2.24 2.06
CA TYR A 115 -5.32 -2.54 2.65
C TYR A 115 -4.17 -1.93 1.87
N GLY A 116 -3.06 -1.70 2.58
CA GLY A 116 -1.82 -1.20 2.01
C GLY A 116 -0.71 -2.23 2.10
N GLU A 117 0.10 -2.29 1.06
CA GLU A 117 1.33 -3.04 1.12
C GLU A 117 2.41 -2.24 1.86
N ILE A 118 2.95 -2.83 2.92
CA ILE A 118 4.12 -2.31 3.64
C ILE A 118 5.14 -3.43 3.75
N LEU A 119 6.16 -3.41 2.88
CA LEU A 119 7.23 -4.40 2.88
C LEU A 119 8.21 -4.13 4.05
N ASN A 120 8.51 -5.17 4.82
CA ASN A 120 9.48 -5.21 5.90
C ASN A 120 9.19 -4.30 7.10
N ASN A 121 9.10 -3.00 6.92
CA ASN A 121 8.80 -1.98 7.93
C ASN A 121 8.34 -0.67 7.28
N CYS A 122 7.90 0.28 8.10
CA CYS A 122 7.43 1.59 7.62
C CYS A 122 8.56 2.55 7.21
N GLY A 123 9.83 2.21 7.48
CA GLY A 123 10.99 3.09 7.27
C GLY A 123 11.07 4.25 8.27
N ALA A 124 12.28 4.78 8.48
CA ALA A 124 12.55 5.97 9.31
C ALA A 124 11.87 5.96 10.69
N ASP A 125 11.88 4.81 11.37
CA ASP A 125 11.25 4.58 12.69
C ASP A 125 9.73 4.88 12.75
N ARG A 126 9.06 4.94 11.59
CA ARG A 126 7.63 5.14 11.48
C ARG A 126 6.85 3.90 11.92
N SER A 127 5.63 4.10 12.40
CA SER A 127 4.82 3.04 13.00
C SER A 127 3.71 2.54 12.08
N TYR A 128 3.45 1.24 12.12
CA TYR A 128 2.25 0.66 11.51
C TYR A 128 0.95 1.24 12.06
N SER A 129 0.95 1.69 13.35
CA SER A 129 -0.24 2.25 13.98
C SER A 129 -0.75 3.50 13.26
N SER A 130 0.11 4.27 12.61
CA SER A 130 -0.28 5.44 11.82
C SER A 130 -1.13 5.06 10.62
N TYR A 131 -0.81 3.94 9.97
CA TYR A 131 -1.56 3.41 8.83
C TYR A 131 -2.82 2.65 9.25
N THR A 132 -2.74 1.86 10.33
CA THR A 132 -3.86 1.01 10.75
C THR A 132 -5.04 1.76 11.36
N LYS A 133 -4.91 3.08 11.53
CA LYS A 133 -6.05 3.97 11.77
C LYS A 133 -7.04 3.99 10.60
N TYR A 134 -6.55 3.72 9.38
CA TYR A 134 -7.31 3.94 8.13
C TYR A 134 -7.38 2.73 7.22
N ILE A 135 -6.37 1.87 7.23
CA ILE A 135 -6.25 0.72 6.32
C ILE A 135 -5.72 -0.50 7.05
N ASN A 136 -6.01 -1.69 6.52
CA ASN A 136 -5.27 -2.89 6.90
C ASN A 136 -3.89 -2.87 6.23
N VAL A 137 -2.94 -3.62 6.74
CA VAL A 137 -1.57 -3.65 6.19
C VAL A 137 -1.04 -5.06 6.07
N THR A 138 -0.18 -5.29 5.10
CA THR A 138 0.48 -6.59 4.93
C THR A 138 1.45 -6.86 6.09
N ASP A 139 1.47 -8.10 6.57
CA ASP A 139 2.49 -8.58 7.52
C ASP A 139 3.42 -9.58 6.82
N ASN A 140 4.31 -9.06 6.01
CA ASN A 140 5.30 -9.83 5.25
C ASN A 140 6.19 -10.68 6.13
N ARG A 141 6.59 -10.16 7.30
CA ARG A 141 7.47 -10.88 8.23
C ARG A 141 6.84 -12.17 8.75
N THR A 142 5.53 -12.17 8.94
CA THR A 142 4.79 -13.40 9.29
C THR A 142 4.72 -14.32 8.09
N GLY A 143 4.43 -13.80 6.89
CA GLY A 143 4.43 -14.57 5.64
C GLY A 143 5.78 -15.25 5.39
N ASP A 144 6.86 -14.50 5.46
CA ASP A 144 8.24 -15.03 5.31
C ASP A 144 8.55 -16.14 6.32
N ALA A 145 8.11 -15.96 7.57
CA ALA A 145 8.33 -16.96 8.61
C ALA A 145 7.52 -18.24 8.36
N VAL A 146 6.30 -18.11 7.86
CA VAL A 146 5.46 -19.26 7.46
C VAL A 146 6.13 -19.99 6.30
N LEU A 147 6.45 -19.29 5.23
CA LEU A 147 7.12 -19.86 4.04
C LEU A 147 8.42 -20.57 4.41
N TYR A 148 9.27 -19.93 5.21
CA TYR A 148 10.53 -20.52 5.69
C TYR A 148 10.34 -21.85 6.43
N ASN A 149 9.34 -21.93 7.28
CA ASN A 149 9.08 -23.14 8.07
C ASN A 149 8.45 -24.26 7.21
N VAL A 150 7.52 -23.91 6.34
CA VAL A 150 6.82 -24.88 5.48
C VAL A 150 7.81 -25.51 4.48
N THR A 151 8.61 -24.71 3.79
CA THR A 151 9.59 -25.21 2.81
C THR A 151 10.68 -26.08 3.41
N ARG A 152 10.85 -26.06 4.73
CA ARG A 152 11.79 -26.91 5.46
C ARG A 152 11.13 -28.09 6.18
N GLY A 153 9.88 -28.37 5.89
CA GLY A 153 9.14 -29.45 6.53
C GLY A 153 8.89 -29.23 8.04
N LYS A 154 8.92 -27.98 8.49
CA LYS A 154 8.73 -27.60 9.89
C LYS A 154 7.39 -26.93 10.12
N ALA A 155 6.33 -27.48 9.55
CA ALA A 155 4.98 -26.90 9.61
C ALA A 155 4.50 -26.64 11.06
N SER A 156 4.89 -27.50 12.01
CA SER A 156 4.55 -27.30 13.44
C SER A 156 5.14 -26.01 14.03
N THR A 157 6.23 -25.48 13.49
CA THR A 157 6.84 -24.23 13.94
C THR A 157 6.29 -23.02 13.20
N ALA A 158 5.62 -23.21 12.08
CA ALA A 158 4.94 -22.14 11.35
C ALA A 158 3.83 -21.48 12.19
N THR A 159 3.17 -22.25 13.05
CA THR A 159 2.14 -21.73 13.98
C THR A 159 2.68 -20.75 15.01
N ASN A 160 4.00 -20.68 15.20
CA ASN A 160 4.66 -19.73 16.08
C ASN A 160 5.06 -18.43 15.36
N ALA A 161 4.85 -18.35 14.07
CA ALA A 161 5.02 -17.13 13.29
C ALA A 161 3.83 -16.19 13.57
N LYS A 162 3.96 -15.35 14.60
CA LYS A 162 2.89 -14.43 15.01
C LYS A 162 3.25 -13.01 14.59
N TYR A 163 2.39 -12.40 13.82
CA TYR A 163 2.37 -10.95 13.55
C TYR A 163 3.72 -10.24 13.78
N LYS A 164 4.72 -10.65 13.01
CA LYS A 164 6.14 -10.26 13.19
C LYS A 164 6.36 -8.76 13.03
N SER A 165 5.48 -8.09 12.31
CA SER A 165 5.49 -6.63 12.16
C SER A 165 4.96 -5.88 13.39
N GLY A 166 4.33 -6.57 14.35
CA GLY A 166 3.67 -5.94 15.49
C GLY A 166 2.29 -5.38 15.18
N VAL A 167 1.74 -5.65 14.00
CA VAL A 167 0.38 -5.27 13.62
C VAL A 167 -0.63 -6.11 14.38
N ALA A 168 -1.73 -5.49 14.83
CA ALA A 168 -2.83 -6.23 15.45
C ALA A 168 -3.45 -7.22 14.45
N ALA A 169 -3.90 -8.38 14.95
CA ALA A 169 -4.48 -9.42 14.09
C ALA A 169 -5.63 -8.94 13.22
N SER A 170 -6.45 -8.03 13.75
CA SER A 170 -7.59 -7.44 13.03
C SER A 170 -7.18 -6.57 11.83
N ASN A 171 -5.94 -6.10 11.81
CA ASN A 171 -5.43 -5.20 10.76
C ASN A 171 -4.36 -5.86 9.89
N ALA A 172 -4.00 -7.12 10.18
CA ALA A 172 -2.94 -7.81 9.46
C ALA A 172 -3.49 -8.59 8.27
N VAL A 173 -2.97 -8.30 7.09
CA VAL A 173 -3.17 -9.10 5.87
C VAL A 173 -2.02 -10.09 5.77
N LEU A 174 -2.34 -11.37 5.90
CA LEU A 174 -1.35 -12.45 5.91
C LEU A 174 -1.30 -13.14 4.54
N TRP A 175 -0.11 -13.51 4.12
CA TRP A 175 0.15 -14.30 2.92
C TRP A 175 1.47 -15.07 3.09
N ALA A 176 1.59 -16.20 2.45
CA ALA A 176 2.81 -17.01 2.47
C ALA A 176 3.70 -16.75 1.26
N GLU A 177 3.11 -16.35 0.15
CA GLU A 177 3.80 -16.03 -1.09
C GLU A 177 3.09 -14.89 -1.80
N SER A 178 3.86 -14.01 -2.44
CA SER A 178 3.37 -12.91 -3.29
C SER A 178 4.06 -12.96 -4.65
N HIS A 179 3.61 -12.12 -5.59
CA HIS A 179 4.28 -11.95 -6.87
C HIS A 179 5.76 -11.56 -6.74
N ASP A 180 6.13 -10.77 -5.71
CA ASP A 180 7.52 -10.37 -5.46
C ASP A 180 8.39 -11.53 -5.01
N THR A 181 7.84 -12.47 -4.22
CA THR A 181 8.57 -13.66 -3.77
C THR A 181 8.60 -14.75 -4.83
N TYR A 182 7.54 -14.88 -5.62
CA TYR A 182 7.42 -15.86 -6.69
C TYR A 182 8.26 -15.50 -7.92
N GLU A 183 8.20 -14.24 -8.37
CA GLU A 183 8.91 -13.73 -9.53
C GLU A 183 10.28 -13.11 -9.21
N GLY A 184 10.58 -12.99 -7.91
CA GLY A 184 11.80 -12.32 -7.43
C GLY A 184 13.05 -12.96 -7.99
N SER A 185 13.96 -12.13 -8.47
CA SER A 185 15.25 -12.49 -9.07
C SER A 185 16.16 -13.33 -8.18
N SER A 186 15.84 -13.48 -6.93
CA SER A 186 16.57 -14.31 -5.97
C SER A 186 16.04 -15.73 -5.85
N GLY A 187 14.93 -16.08 -6.51
CA GLY A 187 14.45 -17.45 -6.73
C GLY A 187 14.48 -18.46 -5.56
N SER A 188 14.79 -18.00 -4.37
CA SER A 188 15.19 -18.88 -3.28
C SER A 188 14.21 -18.95 -2.13
N SER A 189 13.15 -18.17 -2.14
CA SER A 189 12.23 -18.07 -1.00
C SER A 189 10.79 -18.47 -1.31
N GLY A 190 10.40 -18.58 -2.58
CA GLY A 190 9.06 -19.01 -2.98
C GLY A 190 8.86 -20.53 -2.92
N PHE A 191 7.63 -20.98 -3.07
CA PHE A 191 7.31 -22.37 -3.29
C PHE A 191 7.84 -22.81 -4.66
N SER A 192 8.63 -23.87 -4.70
CA SER A 192 9.34 -24.29 -5.89
C SER A 192 8.44 -25.02 -6.92
N ASN A 193 7.27 -25.46 -6.50
CA ASN A 193 6.29 -26.13 -7.34
C ASN A 193 4.91 -26.16 -6.67
N THR A 194 3.88 -26.50 -7.44
CA THR A 194 2.49 -26.58 -6.95
C THR A 194 2.24 -27.62 -5.87
N ALA A 195 3.17 -28.54 -5.63
CA ALA A 195 3.06 -29.53 -4.55
C ALA A 195 3.43 -28.95 -3.17
N ASP A 196 4.02 -27.76 -3.15
CA ASP A 196 4.41 -27.06 -1.91
C ASP A 196 3.29 -26.13 -1.38
N VAL A 197 2.21 -25.96 -2.15
CA VAL A 197 1.09 -25.05 -1.86
C VAL A 197 -0.10 -25.79 -1.26
#